data_8a829b4cb9de6e0988715d18745d7f82
#
_entry.id   8a829b4cb9de6e0988715d18745d7f82
#
_cell.length_a   1.000
_cell.length_b   1.000
_cell.length_c   1.000
_cell.angle_alpha   90.00
_cell.angle_beta   90.00
_cell.angle_gamma   90.00
#
_symmetry.space_group_name_H-M   'P 1'
#
loop_
_entity.id
_entity.type
_entity.pdbx_description
1 polymer ?
#
loop_
_entity_poly.entity_id
_entity_poly.type
_entity_poly.pdbx_seq_one_letter_code
_entity_poly.pdbx_strand_id
1 'polypeptide(L)'
;MIGYKTLAIPGPTNMPYEVQRAMEVPLEDHRAPDFPNFTLPLFADLKTFFRTETGRVFVFPGSGTGGWEAAISNLLSAGDKVLTSSFGQFSML
;
A
#
# COMPACT_ATOMS: atom_id res chain seq x y z
N MET A 1 -28.41 20.24 -5.33
CA MET A 1 -27.41 19.18 -5.61
C MET A 1 -26.29 19.34 -4.59
N ILE A 2 -26.12 18.38 -3.70
CA ILE A 2 -24.93 18.35 -2.81
C ILE A 2 -23.79 17.86 -3.69
N GLY A 3 -22.87 18.76 -4.04
CA GLY A 3 -21.71 18.40 -4.85
C GLY A 3 -20.80 17.41 -4.11
N TYR A 4 -20.10 16.56 -4.83
CA TYR A 4 -19.06 15.69 -4.28
C TYR A 4 -17.97 16.56 -3.61
N LYS A 5 -17.77 16.38 -2.31
CA LYS A 5 -16.66 17.03 -1.62
C LYS A 5 -15.37 16.30 -1.98
N THR A 6 -14.44 17.00 -2.60
CA THR A 6 -13.08 16.50 -2.82
C THR A 6 -12.26 16.75 -1.57
N LEU A 7 -11.65 15.70 -1.02
CA LEU A 7 -10.77 15.79 0.13
C LEU A 7 -9.32 15.93 -0.35
N ALA A 8 -8.69 17.06 -0.03
CA ALA A 8 -7.29 17.34 -0.35
C ALA A 8 -6.43 17.29 0.94
N ILE A 9 -6.52 16.18 1.66
CA ILE A 9 -5.84 15.93 2.92
C ILE A 9 -5.17 14.54 2.88
N PRO A 10 -4.17 14.29 3.72
CA PRO A 10 -3.49 12.97 3.78
C PRO A 10 -4.41 11.80 4.10
N GLY A 11 -5.52 12.05 4.78
CA GLY A 11 -6.56 11.10 5.10
C GLY A 11 -7.62 11.72 6.03
N PRO A 12 -8.88 11.26 5.93
CA PRO A 12 -9.41 10.33 4.93
C PRO A 12 -9.41 10.90 3.51
N THR A 13 -9.43 10.03 2.50
CA THR A 13 -9.43 10.41 1.08
C THR A 13 -10.70 9.92 0.38
N ASN A 14 -11.04 10.55 -0.74
CA ASN A 14 -12.08 10.03 -1.61
C ASN A 14 -11.59 8.74 -2.27
N MET A 15 -12.39 7.70 -2.18
CA MET A 15 -12.11 6.43 -2.82
C MET A 15 -12.79 6.40 -4.20
N PRO A 16 -12.09 6.05 -5.29
CA PRO A 16 -12.73 5.81 -6.58
C PRO A 16 -13.85 4.78 -6.47
N TYR A 17 -14.92 4.99 -7.21
CA TYR A 17 -16.12 4.13 -7.12
C TYR A 17 -15.81 2.67 -7.46
N GLU A 18 -14.96 2.44 -8.45
CA GLU A 18 -14.52 1.12 -8.88
C GLU A 18 -13.79 0.37 -7.75
N VAL A 19 -12.95 1.08 -7.01
CA VAL A 19 -12.23 0.52 -5.84
C VAL A 19 -13.21 0.20 -4.72
N GLN A 20 -14.14 1.13 -4.42
CA GLN A 20 -15.16 0.92 -3.41
C GLN A 20 -16.01 -0.32 -3.71
N ARG A 21 -16.46 -0.46 -4.97
CA ARG A 21 -17.23 -1.63 -5.40
C ARG A 21 -16.43 -2.94 -5.33
N ALA A 22 -15.16 -2.89 -5.66
CA ALA A 22 -14.29 -4.07 -5.55
C ALA A 22 -14.12 -4.54 -4.11
N MET A 23 -14.33 -3.67 -3.13
CA MET A 23 -14.30 -4.03 -1.70
C MET A 23 -15.63 -4.58 -1.17
N GLU A 24 -16.72 -4.45 -1.92
CA GLU A 24 -18.06 -4.93 -1.56
C GLU A 24 -18.29 -6.38 -1.98
N VAL A 25 -17.26 -7.22 -1.91
CA VAL A 25 -17.35 -8.65 -2.23
C VAL A 25 -17.53 -9.47 -0.96
N PRO A 26 -18.18 -10.65 -1.04
CA PRO A 26 -18.24 -11.58 0.08
C PRO A 26 -16.86 -11.97 0.57
N LEU A 27 -16.75 -12.23 1.88
CA LEU A 27 -15.51 -12.72 2.46
C LEU A 27 -15.17 -14.11 1.91
N GLU A 28 -13.89 -14.28 1.56
CA GLU A 28 -13.35 -15.54 1.04
C GLU A 28 -12.61 -16.29 2.15
N ASP A 29 -12.67 -17.60 2.12
CA ASP A 29 -11.83 -18.42 2.99
C ASP A 29 -10.39 -18.43 2.46
N HIS A 30 -9.51 -17.73 3.14
CA HIS A 30 -8.09 -17.65 2.77
C HIS A 30 -7.32 -18.98 2.86
N ARG A 31 -7.95 -20.04 3.40
CA ARG A 31 -7.40 -21.40 3.42
C ARG A 31 -8.02 -22.32 2.38
N ALA A 32 -9.00 -21.84 1.62
CA ALA A 32 -9.61 -22.60 0.56
C ALA A 32 -8.58 -23.01 -0.51
N PRO A 33 -8.64 -24.22 -1.07
CA PRO A 33 -7.69 -24.69 -2.09
C PRO A 33 -7.66 -23.82 -3.35
N ASP A 34 -8.73 -23.11 -3.65
CA ASP A 34 -8.89 -22.25 -4.81
C ASP A 34 -8.52 -20.78 -4.53
N PHE A 35 -8.27 -20.38 -3.27
CA PHE A 35 -7.84 -19.03 -2.93
C PHE A 35 -6.59 -18.54 -3.70
N PRO A 36 -5.61 -19.41 -4.03
CA PRO A 36 -4.50 -19.03 -4.90
C PRO A 36 -4.90 -18.54 -6.30
N ASN A 37 -6.04 -18.98 -6.83
CA ASN A 37 -6.55 -18.51 -8.13
C ASN A 37 -6.88 -17.01 -8.10
N PHE A 38 -7.23 -16.48 -6.93
CA PHE A 38 -7.44 -15.06 -6.72
C PHE A 38 -6.11 -14.33 -6.43
N THR A 39 -5.27 -14.87 -5.57
CA THR A 39 -4.09 -14.15 -5.06
C THR A 39 -2.91 -14.16 -6.02
N LEU A 40 -2.67 -15.24 -6.77
CA LEU A 40 -1.52 -15.32 -7.69
C LEU A 40 -1.55 -14.26 -8.80
N PRO A 41 -2.69 -14.04 -9.49
CA PRO A 41 -2.79 -12.93 -10.45
C PRO A 41 -2.53 -11.56 -9.80
N LEU A 42 -3.05 -11.31 -8.60
CA LEU A 42 -2.84 -10.07 -7.87
C LEU A 42 -1.35 -9.81 -7.62
N PHE A 43 -0.59 -10.82 -7.19
CA PHE A 43 0.86 -10.67 -7.00
C PHE A 43 1.61 -10.42 -8.32
N ALA A 44 1.15 -11.00 -9.42
CA ALA A 44 1.72 -10.73 -10.74
C ALA A 44 1.47 -9.27 -11.17
N ASP A 45 0.26 -8.78 -10.98
CA ASP A 45 -0.11 -7.40 -11.29
C ASP A 45 0.67 -6.38 -10.43
N LEU A 46 0.86 -6.68 -9.14
CA LEU A 46 1.67 -5.85 -8.25
C LEU A 46 3.13 -5.75 -8.70
N LYS A 47 3.72 -6.81 -9.28
CA LYS A 47 5.06 -6.73 -9.87
C LYS A 47 5.13 -5.71 -11.00
N THR A 48 4.11 -5.65 -11.85
CA THR A 48 4.01 -4.66 -12.92
C THR A 48 3.94 -3.24 -12.35
N PHE A 49 3.17 -3.04 -11.30
CA PHE A 49 3.10 -1.76 -10.59
C PHE A 49 4.46 -1.31 -10.06
N PHE A 50 5.23 -2.20 -9.45
CA PHE A 50 6.58 -1.93 -8.98
C PHE A 50 7.67 -1.99 -10.07
N ARG A 51 7.31 -2.24 -11.32
CA ARG A 51 8.22 -2.35 -12.47
C ARG A 51 9.37 -3.33 -12.23
N THR A 52 9.06 -4.50 -11.68
CA THR A 52 10.03 -5.54 -11.41
C THR A 52 9.61 -6.89 -11.99
N GLU A 53 10.53 -7.58 -12.64
CA GLU A 53 10.32 -8.94 -13.13
C GLU A 53 10.84 -9.98 -12.14
N THR A 54 11.96 -9.68 -11.49
CA THR A 54 12.68 -10.62 -10.63
C THR A 54 12.36 -10.43 -9.14
N GLY A 55 11.87 -9.26 -8.74
CA GLY A 55 11.53 -8.95 -7.36
C GLY A 55 10.41 -9.83 -6.82
N ARG A 56 10.40 -10.03 -5.51
CA ARG A 56 9.28 -10.65 -4.80
C ARG A 56 8.42 -9.56 -4.18
N VAL A 57 7.10 -9.72 -4.32
CA VAL A 57 6.12 -8.80 -3.72
C VAL A 57 5.52 -9.46 -2.50
N PHE A 58 5.40 -8.69 -1.43
CA PHE A 58 4.75 -9.08 -0.19
C PHE A 58 3.68 -8.05 0.13
N VAL A 59 2.55 -8.50 0.66
CA VAL A 59 1.45 -7.65 1.11
C VAL A 59 1.29 -7.82 2.61
N PHE A 60 1.43 -6.72 3.34
CA PHE A 60 1.23 -6.68 4.78
C PHE A 60 0.18 -5.64 5.14
N PRO A 61 -0.73 -5.93 6.06
CA PRO A 61 -1.54 -4.89 6.67
C PRO A 61 -0.64 -3.99 7.52
N GLY A 62 -0.82 -2.68 7.41
CA GLY A 62 0.01 -1.75 8.16
C GLY A 62 -0.45 -0.30 8.02
N SER A 63 0.22 0.58 8.74
CA SER A 63 0.08 2.02 8.65
C SER A 63 1.20 2.63 7.79
N GLY A 64 1.05 3.91 7.40
CA GLY A 64 2.13 4.66 6.76
C GLY A 64 3.39 4.74 7.62
N THR A 65 3.25 4.86 8.94
CA THR A 65 4.40 4.82 9.87
C THR A 65 5.12 3.47 9.83
N GLY A 66 4.37 2.36 9.78
CA GLY A 66 4.95 1.02 9.58
C GLY A 66 5.67 0.89 8.23
N GLY A 67 5.18 1.56 7.18
CA GLY A 67 5.87 1.65 5.88
C GLY A 67 7.21 2.38 5.96
N TRP A 68 7.28 3.50 6.70
CA TRP A 68 8.53 4.20 6.98
C TRP A 68 9.53 3.32 7.72
N GLU A 69 9.10 2.67 8.79
CA GLU A 69 9.93 1.77 9.56
C GLU A 69 10.46 0.60 8.72
N ALA A 70 9.60 0.00 7.90
CA ALA A 70 9.99 -1.06 6.98
C ALA A 70 11.04 -0.59 5.97
N ALA A 71 10.90 0.61 5.40
CA ALA A 71 11.86 1.16 4.47
C ALA A 71 13.22 1.41 5.15
N ILE A 72 13.23 2.08 6.28
CA ILE A 72 14.46 2.41 7.02
C ILE A 72 15.18 1.13 7.45
N SER A 73 14.46 0.17 8.05
CA SER A 73 15.04 -1.06 8.60
C SER A 73 15.61 -1.99 7.53
N ASN A 74 15.10 -1.94 6.29
CA ASN A 74 15.52 -2.84 5.22
C ASN A 74 16.50 -2.20 4.22
N LEU A 75 16.56 -0.87 4.15
CA LEU A 75 17.39 -0.18 3.16
C LEU A 75 18.67 0.40 3.77
N LEU A 76 18.72 0.60 5.09
CA LEU A 76 19.81 1.28 5.77
C LEU A 76 20.53 0.36 6.76
N SER A 77 21.81 0.63 6.95
CA SER A 77 22.68 -0.02 7.92
C SER A 77 23.16 1.00 8.97
N ALA A 78 23.62 0.51 10.12
CA ALA A 78 24.17 1.37 11.15
C ALA A 78 25.36 2.20 10.59
N GLY A 79 25.27 3.52 10.72
CA GLY A 79 26.28 4.45 10.21
C GLY A 79 26.01 5.03 8.82
N ASP A 80 24.96 4.58 8.12
CA ASP A 80 24.55 5.16 6.85
C ASP A 80 24.10 6.63 7.03
N LYS A 81 24.40 7.44 6.04
CA LYS A 81 24.02 8.85 6.02
C LYS A 81 22.75 9.00 5.18
N VAL A 82 21.74 9.62 5.77
CA VAL A 82 20.45 9.86 5.12
C VAL A 82 20.22 11.37 5.02
N LEU A 83 19.86 11.83 3.83
CA LEU A 83 19.38 13.18 3.62
C LEU A 83 17.86 13.21 3.76
N THR A 84 17.36 13.98 4.68
CA THR A 84 15.92 14.23 4.86
C THR A 84 15.59 15.69 4.70
N SER A 85 14.41 16.00 4.18
CA SER A 85 13.87 17.37 4.14
C SER A 85 12.61 17.43 4.99
N SER A 86 12.62 18.31 6.00
CA SER A 86 11.49 18.48 6.93
C SER A 86 10.61 19.64 6.50
N PHE A 87 9.43 19.34 5.96
CA PHE A 87 8.47 20.34 5.49
C PHE A 87 7.01 19.95 5.79
N GLY A 88 6.78 19.11 6.79
CA GLY A 88 5.46 18.70 7.25
C GLY A 88 5.53 17.61 8.31
N GLN A 89 4.39 17.29 8.92
CA GLN A 89 4.32 16.38 10.05
C GLN A 89 4.96 15.02 9.78
N PHE A 90 4.70 14.43 8.60
CA PHE A 90 5.23 13.10 8.26
C PHE A 90 6.72 13.09 7.91
N SER A 91 7.31 14.21 7.58
CA SER A 91 8.75 14.32 7.35
C SER A 91 9.55 14.58 8.65
N MET A 92 8.86 14.75 9.76
CA MET A 92 9.45 14.96 11.09
C MET A 92 9.36 13.72 11.99
N LEU A 93 8.67 12.68 11.54
CA LEU A 93 8.57 11.38 12.22
C LEU A 93 9.76 10.51 11.89
#